data_3501969f54efb4372bb8c6841a2f5241
#
_entry.id   3501969f54efb4372bb8c6841a2f5241
#
_cell.length_a   1.000
_cell.length_b   1.000
_cell.length_c   1.000
_cell.angle_alpha   90.00
_cell.angle_beta   90.00
_cell.angle_gamma   90.00
#
_symmetry.space_group_name_H-M   'P 1'
#
loop_
_entity.id
_entity.type
_entity.pdbx_description
1 polymer ?
#
loop_
_entity_poly.entity_id
_entity_poly.type
_entity_poly.pdbx_seq_one_letter_code
_entity_poly.pdbx_strand_id
1 'polypeptide(L)'
;MRVLILSVTAGFGHHATAKAIGDMLESKGAEVHTLDVYAYISNLIKTTIDKGYLFSSKHMQTLYRLVYQLAENNGASYFNSAPSIINIINALGASKFAKVIANHVPDVIICTHVFAAQMVDELKKRKKLADIETIGIVTDYTLHPYWEDVPRVQYIVTASELLTYRCVQRGIPEDRILPFGIPVHPKFNEKLSALAAHVSTFLDNVSNVRW
;
A
#
# COMPACT_ATOMS: atom_id res chain seq x y z
N MET A 1 -18.88 -9.56 -5.49
CA MET A 1 -18.11 -8.35 -5.16
C MET A 1 -16.79 -8.43 -5.90
N ARG A 2 -16.44 -7.40 -6.64
CA ARG A 2 -15.18 -7.27 -7.39
C ARG A 2 -14.24 -6.34 -6.63
N VAL A 3 -13.05 -6.81 -6.36
CA VAL A 3 -12.04 -6.07 -5.58
C VAL A 3 -10.80 -5.86 -6.44
N LEU A 4 -10.35 -4.62 -6.51
CA LEU A 4 -9.08 -4.28 -7.15
C LEU A 4 -8.06 -3.93 -6.05
N ILE A 5 -6.99 -4.70 -5.96
CA ILE A 5 -5.89 -4.42 -5.05
C ILE A 5 -4.77 -3.71 -5.82
N LEU A 6 -4.42 -2.52 -5.38
CA LEU A 6 -3.32 -1.73 -5.91
C LEU A 6 -2.12 -1.85 -4.98
N SER A 7 -1.10 -2.54 -5.44
CA SER A 7 0.14 -2.79 -4.69
C SER A 7 1.34 -2.23 -5.43
N VAL A 8 2.52 -2.33 -4.80
CA VAL A 8 3.80 -1.96 -5.43
C VAL A 8 4.85 -3.02 -5.10
N THR A 9 5.71 -3.34 -6.05
CA THR A 9 6.83 -4.28 -5.88
C THR A 9 8.05 -3.62 -5.22
N ALA A 10 7.85 -2.57 -4.42
CA ALA A 10 8.91 -1.93 -3.66
C ALA A 10 9.00 -2.53 -2.25
N GLY A 11 9.55 -3.73 -2.17
CA GLY A 11 9.64 -4.51 -0.93
C GLY A 11 8.60 -5.63 -0.86
N PHE A 12 8.89 -6.65 -0.04
CA PHE A 12 8.04 -7.84 0.07
C PHE A 12 6.77 -7.60 0.91
N GLY A 13 6.76 -6.62 1.83
CA GLY A 13 5.66 -6.40 2.77
C GLY A 13 4.34 -6.03 2.10
N HIS A 14 4.36 -5.03 1.22
CA HIS A 14 3.15 -4.56 0.53
C HIS A 14 2.53 -5.65 -0.35
N HIS A 15 3.38 -6.39 -1.07
CA HIS A 15 2.93 -7.48 -1.94
C HIS A 15 2.40 -8.68 -1.13
N ALA A 16 3.08 -9.03 -0.03
CA ALA A 16 2.62 -10.09 0.86
C ALA A 16 1.26 -9.76 1.50
N THR A 17 1.06 -8.52 1.91
CA THR A 17 -0.22 -8.03 2.43
C THR A 17 -1.30 -8.06 1.34
N ALA A 18 -0.98 -7.58 0.14
CA ALA A 18 -1.91 -7.64 -1.00
C ALA A 18 -2.35 -9.08 -1.29
N LYS A 19 -1.39 -10.01 -1.32
CA LYS A 19 -1.68 -11.43 -1.53
C LYS A 19 -2.52 -12.01 -0.40
N ALA A 20 -2.20 -11.73 0.86
CA ALA A 20 -2.95 -12.24 2.00
C ALA A 20 -4.43 -11.78 1.98
N ILE A 21 -4.65 -10.51 1.62
CA ILE A 21 -6.01 -9.95 1.46
C ILE A 21 -6.71 -10.63 0.28
N GLY A 22 -6.03 -10.75 -0.86
CA GLY A 22 -6.58 -11.36 -2.07
C GLY A 22 -7.02 -12.79 -1.82
N ASP A 23 -6.13 -13.65 -1.32
CA ASP A 23 -6.41 -15.05 -1.02
C ASP A 23 -7.61 -15.20 -0.06
N MET A 24 -7.71 -14.34 0.95
CA MET A 24 -8.81 -14.34 1.92
C MET A 24 -10.14 -13.93 1.27
N LEU A 25 -10.14 -12.91 0.45
CA LEU A 25 -11.35 -12.42 -0.22
C LEU A 25 -11.84 -13.42 -1.27
N GLU A 26 -10.93 -14.04 -2.04
CA GLU A 26 -11.25 -15.09 -2.99
C GLU A 26 -11.87 -16.31 -2.31
N SER A 27 -11.32 -16.70 -1.15
CA SER A 27 -11.89 -17.81 -0.35
C SER A 27 -13.33 -17.54 0.12
N LYS A 28 -13.73 -16.25 0.16
CA LYS A 28 -15.09 -15.79 0.49
C LYS A 28 -15.96 -15.53 -0.75
N GLY A 29 -15.47 -15.88 -1.94
CA GLY A 29 -16.22 -15.76 -3.19
C GLY A 29 -16.16 -14.36 -3.83
N ALA A 30 -15.20 -13.52 -3.46
CA ALA A 30 -14.94 -12.28 -4.18
C ALA A 30 -14.09 -12.54 -5.44
N GLU A 31 -14.32 -11.75 -6.48
CA GLU A 31 -13.44 -11.68 -7.64
C GLU A 31 -12.35 -10.63 -7.35
N VAL A 32 -11.08 -11.06 -7.30
CA VAL A 32 -9.98 -10.20 -6.90
C VAL A 32 -8.98 -10.06 -8.05
N HIS A 33 -8.62 -8.82 -8.34
CA HIS A 33 -7.52 -8.49 -9.24
C HIS A 33 -6.46 -7.68 -8.50
N THR A 34 -5.19 -8.07 -8.64
CA THR A 34 -4.07 -7.30 -8.08
C THR A 34 -3.27 -6.67 -9.19
N LEU A 35 -3.05 -5.37 -9.08
CA LEU A 35 -2.26 -4.57 -10.04
C LEU A 35 -1.02 -3.98 -9.34
N ASP A 36 0.14 -4.20 -9.93
CA ASP A 36 1.36 -3.51 -9.52
C ASP A 36 1.43 -2.13 -10.19
N VAL A 37 1.27 -1.11 -9.37
CA VAL A 37 1.24 0.28 -9.80
C VAL A 37 2.59 0.72 -10.39
N TYR A 38 3.71 0.24 -9.85
CA TYR A 38 5.03 0.58 -10.38
C TYR A 38 5.33 -0.11 -11.72
N ALA A 39 4.96 -1.36 -11.86
CA ALA A 39 5.08 -2.05 -13.13
C ALA A 39 4.24 -1.36 -14.21
N TYR A 40 3.02 -0.94 -13.85
CA TYR A 40 2.16 -0.19 -14.75
C TYR A 40 2.78 1.15 -15.17
N ILE A 41 3.26 1.95 -14.21
CA ILE A 41 3.90 3.24 -14.48
C ILE A 41 5.18 3.04 -15.33
N SER A 42 6.01 2.05 -14.97
CA SER A 42 7.24 1.75 -15.71
C SER A 42 6.96 1.36 -17.16
N ASN A 43 5.93 0.54 -17.39
CA ASN A 43 5.52 0.17 -18.74
C ASN A 43 4.95 1.36 -19.51
N LEU A 44 4.20 2.24 -18.84
CA LEU A 44 3.68 3.45 -19.46
C LEU A 44 4.81 4.41 -19.83
N ILE A 45 5.82 4.57 -18.98
CA ILE A 45 7.02 5.36 -19.25
C ILE A 45 7.78 4.75 -20.42
N LYS A 46 8.02 3.44 -20.42
CA LYS A 46 8.69 2.74 -21.55
C LYS A 46 7.97 2.97 -22.87
N THR A 47 6.65 2.86 -22.89
CA THR A 47 5.85 3.08 -24.11
C THR A 47 5.76 4.54 -24.52
N THR A 48 5.95 5.48 -23.61
CA THR A 48 5.90 6.93 -23.91
C THR A 48 7.27 7.44 -24.36
N ILE A 49 8.36 6.86 -23.87
CA ILE A 49 9.75 7.16 -24.24
C ILE A 49 10.19 6.14 -25.31
N ASP A 50 9.55 6.17 -26.45
CA ASP A 50 9.80 5.26 -27.59
C ASP A 50 11.17 5.48 -28.27
N LYS A 51 12.09 6.11 -27.61
CA LYS A 51 13.49 6.24 -28.04
C LYS A 51 14.41 6.15 -26.83
N GLY A 52 14.69 4.92 -26.49
CA GLY A 52 15.86 4.48 -25.78
C GLY A 52 16.58 5.49 -24.88
N TYR A 53 16.91 5.11 -23.77
CA TYR A 53 18.16 5.38 -23.09
C TYR A 53 18.12 5.52 -21.56
N LEU A 54 17.00 5.50 -20.85
CA LEU A 54 17.08 5.85 -19.43
C LEU A 54 16.30 4.99 -18.44
N PHE A 55 16.06 3.69 -18.73
CA PHE A 55 15.37 2.90 -17.68
C PHE A 55 15.96 1.50 -17.51
N SER A 56 17.09 1.43 -16.82
CA SER A 56 17.47 0.21 -16.10
C SER A 56 16.77 0.23 -14.72
N SER A 57 16.43 -0.95 -14.22
CA SER A 57 15.83 -1.12 -12.89
C SER A 57 16.62 -0.45 -11.75
N LYS A 58 17.93 -0.22 -11.94
CA LYS A 58 18.81 0.53 -11.02
C LYS A 58 18.44 2.01 -10.89
N HIS A 59 17.96 2.65 -11.96
CA HIS A 59 17.54 4.06 -11.92
C HIS A 59 16.20 4.26 -11.22
N MET A 60 15.30 3.28 -11.31
CA MET A 60 14.04 3.29 -10.54
C MET A 60 14.31 3.20 -9.04
N GLN A 61 15.24 2.33 -8.63
CA GLN A 61 15.62 2.23 -7.22
C GLN A 61 16.28 3.51 -6.71
N THR A 62 17.07 4.18 -7.57
CA THR A 62 17.72 5.47 -7.24
C THR A 62 16.70 6.59 -7.14
N LEU A 63 15.73 6.65 -8.06
CA LEU A 63 14.66 7.62 -8.02
C LEU A 63 13.75 7.39 -6.80
N TYR A 64 13.42 6.13 -6.49
CA TYR A 64 12.68 5.76 -5.30
C TYR A 64 13.42 6.16 -4.02
N ARG A 65 14.72 5.85 -3.92
CA ARG A 65 15.56 6.22 -2.79
C ARG A 65 15.65 7.73 -2.63
N LEU A 66 15.78 8.47 -3.72
CA LEU A 66 15.81 9.93 -3.71
C LEU A 66 14.48 10.53 -3.22
N VAL A 67 13.36 10.03 -3.73
CA VAL A 67 12.01 10.45 -3.31
C VAL A 67 11.78 10.10 -1.84
N TYR A 68 12.20 8.91 -1.41
CA TYR A 68 12.05 8.46 -0.02
C TYR A 68 12.94 9.25 0.94
N GLN A 69 14.21 9.50 0.59
CA GLN A 69 15.12 10.30 1.39
C GLN A 69 14.70 11.77 1.50
N LEU A 70 14.15 12.33 0.42
CA LEU A 70 13.60 13.69 0.45
C LEU A 70 12.35 13.75 1.34
N ALA A 71 11.54 12.70 1.40
CA ALA A 71 10.37 12.60 2.26
C ALA A 71 10.74 12.48 3.75
N GLU A 72 11.78 11.72 4.08
CA GLU A 72 12.23 11.53 5.47
C GLU A 72 12.94 12.76 6.04
N ASN A 73 13.74 13.46 5.24
CA ASN A 73 14.60 14.54 5.71
C ASN A 73 13.94 15.92 5.76
N ASN A 74 12.82 16.12 5.08
CA ASN A 74 12.19 17.42 4.98
C ASN A 74 10.67 17.25 5.11
N GLY A 75 10.11 17.63 6.23
CA GLY A 75 8.67 17.57 6.48
C GLY A 75 7.83 18.12 5.31
N ALA A 76 6.53 17.88 5.34
CA ALA A 76 5.52 18.10 4.29
C ALA A 76 5.63 19.41 3.46
N SER A 77 6.37 20.38 3.95
CA SER A 77 6.60 21.69 3.30
C SER A 77 7.49 21.62 2.03
N TYR A 78 8.28 20.58 1.85
CA TYR A 78 9.20 20.46 0.68
C TYR A 78 8.54 19.91 -0.58
N PHE A 79 7.36 19.31 -0.45
CA PHE A 79 6.64 18.71 -1.57
C PHE A 79 6.00 19.71 -2.54
N ASN A 80 5.95 20.97 -2.20
CA ASN A 80 5.50 22.02 -3.14
C ASN A 80 6.50 22.32 -4.27
N SER A 81 7.73 21.81 -4.20
CA SER A 81 8.81 22.16 -5.15
C SER A 81 9.49 20.95 -5.84
N ALA A 82 9.34 19.74 -5.34
CA ALA A 82 9.78 18.54 -6.09
C ALA A 82 8.67 18.09 -7.05
N PRO A 83 9.00 17.47 -8.21
CA PRO A 83 7.97 16.84 -9.04
C PRO A 83 7.33 15.73 -8.23
N SER A 84 6.21 16.06 -7.59
CA SER A 84 5.48 15.11 -6.76
C SER A 84 5.07 13.93 -7.65
N ILE A 85 4.88 12.76 -7.05
CA ILE A 85 4.33 11.60 -7.77
C ILE A 85 3.02 11.98 -8.49
N ILE A 86 2.29 12.94 -7.96
CA ILE A 86 1.09 13.54 -8.56
C ILE A 86 1.44 14.21 -9.90
N ASN A 87 2.57 14.90 -10.01
CA ASN A 87 3.00 15.50 -11.28
C ASN A 87 3.40 14.42 -12.30
N ILE A 88 4.01 13.33 -11.84
CA ILE A 88 4.31 12.16 -12.70
C ILE A 88 3.01 11.52 -13.17
N ILE A 89 2.04 11.31 -12.29
CA ILE A 89 0.72 10.78 -12.63
C ILE A 89 0.01 11.70 -13.62
N ASN A 90 0.12 13.02 -13.43
CA ASN A 90 -0.45 14.02 -14.31
C ASN A 90 0.18 13.98 -15.70
N ALA A 91 1.50 13.89 -15.77
CA ALA A 91 2.26 13.84 -17.01
C ALA A 91 2.06 12.52 -17.77
N LEU A 92 1.94 11.39 -17.06
CA LEU A 92 1.82 10.04 -17.62
C LEU A 92 0.38 9.61 -17.93
N GLY A 93 -0.61 10.42 -17.58
CA GLY A 93 -2.00 10.19 -17.96
C GLY A 93 -2.83 9.50 -16.89
N ALA A 94 -3.22 10.26 -15.85
CA ALA A 94 -4.27 9.87 -14.91
C ALA A 94 -5.52 9.29 -15.59
N SER A 95 -5.81 9.75 -16.82
CA SER A 95 -6.92 9.23 -17.63
C SER A 95 -6.70 7.79 -18.10
N LYS A 96 -5.45 7.41 -18.40
CA LYS A 96 -5.13 6.03 -18.81
C LYS A 96 -5.24 5.10 -17.61
N PHE A 97 -4.76 5.51 -16.44
CA PHE A 97 -4.86 4.71 -15.22
C PHE A 97 -6.32 4.58 -14.76
N ALA A 98 -7.11 5.65 -14.83
CA ALA A 98 -8.53 5.58 -14.58
C ALA A 98 -9.26 4.57 -15.49
N LYS A 99 -8.88 4.51 -16.78
CA LYS A 99 -9.43 3.50 -17.71
C LYS A 99 -9.05 2.07 -17.32
N VAL A 100 -7.80 1.85 -16.87
CA VAL A 100 -7.37 0.53 -16.37
C VAL A 100 -8.21 0.12 -15.17
N ILE A 101 -8.39 1.00 -14.20
CA ILE A 101 -9.26 0.72 -13.05
C ILE A 101 -10.70 0.45 -13.51
N ALA A 102 -11.24 1.30 -14.39
CA ALA A 102 -12.61 1.16 -14.91
C ALA A 102 -12.83 -0.16 -15.66
N ASN A 103 -11.82 -0.69 -16.34
CA ASN A 103 -11.93 -1.99 -17.04
C ASN A 103 -12.14 -3.17 -16.08
N HIS A 104 -11.68 -3.06 -14.84
CA HIS A 104 -11.93 -4.08 -13.79
C HIS A 104 -13.30 -3.92 -13.13
N VAL A 105 -13.98 -2.78 -13.35
CA VAL A 105 -15.30 -2.46 -12.76
C VAL A 105 -15.36 -2.81 -11.26
N PRO A 106 -14.40 -2.33 -10.44
CA PRO A 106 -14.31 -2.74 -9.05
C PRO A 106 -15.42 -2.10 -8.21
N ASP A 107 -15.95 -2.88 -7.27
CA ASP A 107 -16.84 -2.38 -6.21
C ASP A 107 -16.03 -1.69 -5.11
N VAL A 108 -14.79 -2.20 -4.87
CA VAL A 108 -13.85 -1.69 -3.84
C VAL A 108 -12.43 -1.66 -4.40
N ILE A 109 -11.68 -0.61 -4.05
CA ILE A 109 -10.23 -0.52 -4.31
C ILE A 109 -9.49 -0.58 -2.98
N ILE A 110 -8.50 -1.48 -2.87
CA ILE A 110 -7.62 -1.61 -1.71
C ILE A 110 -6.21 -1.20 -2.11
N CYS A 111 -5.63 -0.24 -1.40
CA CYS A 111 -4.26 0.25 -1.64
C CYS A 111 -3.35 -0.25 -0.52
N THR A 112 -2.39 -1.12 -0.82
CA THR A 112 -1.43 -1.62 0.17
C THR A 112 -0.16 -0.77 0.27
N HIS A 113 -0.11 0.33 -0.48
CA HIS A 113 0.99 1.30 -0.45
C HIS A 113 0.46 2.72 -0.60
N VAL A 114 1.09 3.65 0.10
CA VAL A 114 0.66 5.06 0.13
C VAL A 114 0.63 5.70 -1.25
N PHE A 115 1.56 5.36 -2.15
CA PHE A 115 1.55 5.91 -3.52
C PHE A 115 0.34 5.44 -4.33
N ALA A 116 -0.09 4.19 -4.15
CA ALA A 116 -1.33 3.72 -4.76
C ALA A 116 -2.54 4.51 -4.21
N ALA A 117 -2.56 4.76 -2.90
CA ALA A 117 -3.60 5.57 -2.26
C ALA A 117 -3.61 7.02 -2.78
N GLN A 118 -2.45 7.66 -2.93
CA GLN A 118 -2.35 9.01 -3.52
C GLN A 118 -2.85 9.05 -4.98
N MET A 119 -2.56 8.03 -5.78
CA MET A 119 -3.08 7.93 -7.14
C MET A 119 -4.59 7.84 -7.16
N VAL A 120 -5.18 7.02 -6.30
CA VAL A 120 -6.63 6.88 -6.18
C VAL A 120 -7.26 8.18 -5.67
N ASP A 121 -6.67 8.82 -4.68
CA ASP A 121 -7.13 10.11 -4.16
C ASP A 121 -7.19 11.18 -5.25
N GLU A 122 -6.13 11.29 -6.06
CA GLU A 122 -6.09 12.24 -7.17
C GLU A 122 -7.15 11.93 -8.24
N LEU A 123 -7.40 10.66 -8.54
CA LEU A 123 -8.46 10.26 -9.46
C LEU A 123 -9.85 10.58 -8.92
N LYS A 124 -10.08 10.41 -7.62
CA LYS A 124 -11.32 10.82 -6.95
C LYS A 124 -11.50 12.33 -6.97
N LYS A 125 -10.44 13.09 -6.69
CA LYS A 125 -10.43 14.55 -6.83
C LYS A 125 -10.88 15.00 -8.21
N ARG A 126 -10.48 14.29 -9.24
CA ARG A 126 -10.87 14.54 -10.64
C ARG A 126 -12.24 13.94 -11.01
N LYS A 127 -12.99 13.42 -10.05
CA LYS A 127 -14.30 12.76 -10.26
C LYS A 127 -14.25 11.59 -11.24
N LYS A 128 -13.11 10.89 -11.33
CA LYS A 128 -12.94 9.73 -12.22
C LYS A 128 -13.23 8.39 -11.52
N LEU A 129 -13.28 8.39 -10.19
CA LEU A 129 -13.54 7.24 -9.32
C LEU A 129 -14.43 7.62 -8.13
N ALA A 130 -15.37 8.58 -8.31
CA ALA A 130 -16.09 9.19 -7.19
C ALA A 130 -16.88 8.17 -6.36
N ASP A 131 -17.49 7.19 -7.00
CA ASP A 131 -18.46 6.28 -6.38
C ASP A 131 -17.85 4.92 -5.93
N ILE A 132 -16.54 4.73 -6.08
CA ILE A 132 -15.87 3.49 -5.70
C ILE A 132 -15.34 3.62 -4.28
N GLU A 133 -15.67 2.67 -3.41
CA GLU A 133 -15.09 2.60 -2.06
C GLU A 133 -13.59 2.34 -2.11
N THR A 134 -12.85 2.99 -1.22
CA THR A 134 -11.39 2.91 -1.20
C THR A 134 -10.85 2.73 0.20
N ILE A 135 -9.92 1.77 0.35
CA ILE A 135 -9.29 1.42 1.61
C ILE A 135 -7.79 1.48 1.45
N GLY A 136 -7.11 2.23 2.31
CA GLY A 136 -5.66 2.24 2.43
C GLY A 136 -5.21 1.28 3.53
N ILE A 137 -4.15 0.53 3.29
CA ILE A 137 -3.54 -0.36 4.29
C ILE A 137 -2.15 0.17 4.62
N VAL A 138 -1.96 0.63 5.85
CA VAL A 138 -0.63 1.00 6.37
C VAL A 138 0.08 -0.30 6.76
N THR A 139 1.10 -0.66 6.01
CA THR A 139 1.87 -1.90 6.21
C THR A 139 3.10 -1.72 7.09
N ASP A 140 3.22 -0.55 7.71
CA ASP A 140 4.29 -0.18 8.62
C ASP A 140 3.77 0.06 10.04
N TYR A 141 4.64 -0.06 11.03
CA TYR A 141 4.34 0.32 12.43
C TYR A 141 4.49 1.82 12.69
N THR A 142 4.79 2.58 11.64
CA THR A 142 4.87 4.05 11.66
C THR A 142 4.01 4.64 10.56
N LEU A 143 3.43 5.81 10.81
CA LEU A 143 2.66 6.51 9.79
C LEU A 143 3.59 7.35 8.92
N HIS A 144 3.70 6.98 7.63
CA HIS A 144 4.37 7.82 6.65
C HIS A 144 3.57 9.11 6.40
N PRO A 145 4.23 10.29 6.31
CA PRO A 145 3.53 11.58 6.14
C PRO A 145 2.53 11.61 4.96
N TYR A 146 2.81 10.92 3.88
CA TYR A 146 1.91 10.88 2.71
C TYR A 146 0.52 10.31 2.95
N TRP A 147 0.28 9.60 4.05
CA TRP A 147 -1.06 9.16 4.42
C TRP A 147 -1.97 10.32 4.85
N GLU A 148 -1.39 11.48 5.17
CA GLU A 148 -2.13 12.72 5.44
C GLU A 148 -2.73 13.32 4.16
N ASP A 149 -2.08 13.05 3.02
CA ASP A 149 -2.40 13.63 1.72
C ASP A 149 -3.43 12.84 0.91
N VAL A 150 -4.17 11.94 1.55
CA VAL A 150 -5.18 11.09 0.89
C VAL A 150 -6.58 11.28 1.51
N PRO A 151 -7.14 12.50 1.55
CA PRO A 151 -8.40 12.80 2.23
C PRO A 151 -9.62 12.11 1.62
N ARG A 152 -9.53 11.58 0.38
CA ARG A 152 -10.65 10.94 -0.35
C ARG A 152 -10.59 9.41 -0.31
N VAL A 153 -9.57 8.83 0.28
CA VAL A 153 -9.55 7.41 0.63
C VAL A 153 -10.44 7.25 1.86
N GLN A 154 -11.51 6.44 1.77
CA GLN A 154 -12.54 6.39 2.82
C GLN A 154 -12.01 5.84 4.13
N TYR A 155 -11.27 4.74 4.10
CA TYR A 155 -10.78 4.09 5.30
C TYR A 155 -9.28 3.87 5.23
N ILE A 156 -8.63 3.92 6.39
CA ILE A 156 -7.21 3.65 6.55
C ILE A 156 -7.05 2.58 7.64
N VAL A 157 -6.63 1.41 7.24
CA VAL A 157 -6.31 0.31 8.17
C VAL A 157 -4.90 0.51 8.69
N THR A 158 -4.74 0.46 10.00
CA THR A 158 -3.45 0.64 10.70
C THR A 158 -3.03 -0.60 11.46
N ALA A 159 -1.73 -0.69 11.76
CA ALA A 159 -1.13 -1.83 12.44
C ALA A 159 -1.67 -2.05 13.87
N SER A 160 -2.14 -1.00 14.54
CA SER A 160 -2.66 -1.07 15.90
C SER A 160 -3.34 0.23 16.32
N GLU A 161 -4.05 0.20 17.41
CA GLU A 161 -4.66 1.38 18.04
C GLU A 161 -3.63 2.45 18.44
N LEU A 162 -2.38 2.07 18.71
CA LEU A 162 -1.32 3.02 19.03
C LEU A 162 -1.04 4.01 17.89
N LEU A 163 -1.35 3.63 16.64
CA LEU A 163 -1.23 4.54 15.49
C LEU A 163 -2.42 5.49 15.36
N THR A 164 -3.59 5.16 15.92
CA THR A 164 -4.79 6.00 15.82
C THR A 164 -4.53 7.40 16.35
N TYR A 165 -3.92 7.51 17.52
CA TYR A 165 -3.57 8.81 18.11
C TYR A 165 -2.68 9.65 17.18
N ARG A 166 -1.66 9.03 16.57
CA ARG A 166 -0.78 9.72 15.62
C ARG A 166 -1.50 10.12 14.34
N CYS A 167 -2.39 9.30 13.85
CA CYS A 167 -3.21 9.59 12.67
C CYS A 167 -4.10 10.82 12.93
N VAL A 168 -4.78 10.85 14.08
CA VAL A 168 -5.65 11.97 14.49
C VAL A 168 -4.84 13.26 14.67
N GLN A 169 -3.67 13.20 15.31
CA GLN A 169 -2.79 14.36 15.46
C GLN A 169 -2.33 14.95 14.10
N ARG A 170 -2.31 14.13 13.07
CA ARG A 170 -1.95 14.51 11.70
C ARG A 170 -3.17 14.85 10.83
N GLY A 171 -4.33 15.02 11.45
CA GLY A 171 -5.55 15.49 10.78
C GLY A 171 -6.33 14.42 10.04
N ILE A 172 -6.02 13.15 10.23
CA ILE A 172 -6.85 12.06 9.69
C ILE A 172 -8.06 11.88 10.63
N PRO A 173 -9.30 12.00 10.15
CA PRO A 173 -10.49 11.80 10.96
C PRO A 173 -10.51 10.40 11.60
N GLU A 174 -10.88 10.32 12.88
CA GLU A 174 -10.85 9.07 13.65
C GLU A 174 -11.79 8.01 13.09
N ASP A 175 -12.94 8.41 12.60
CA ASP A 175 -13.97 7.55 11.98
C ASP A 175 -13.49 6.86 10.68
N ARG A 176 -12.39 7.33 10.10
CA ARG A 176 -11.73 6.73 8.93
C ARG A 176 -10.64 5.73 9.31
N ILE A 177 -10.24 5.65 10.57
CA ILE A 177 -9.13 4.83 11.03
C ILE A 177 -9.64 3.50 11.55
N LEU A 178 -9.13 2.40 10.99
CA LEU A 178 -9.49 1.03 11.35
C LEU A 178 -8.24 0.30 11.88
N PRO A 179 -8.03 0.21 13.19
CA PRO A 179 -6.82 -0.36 13.78
C PRO A 179 -6.86 -1.89 13.85
N PHE A 180 -7.10 -2.54 12.71
CA PHE A 180 -7.31 -4.00 12.61
C PHE A 180 -6.01 -4.82 12.54
N GLY A 181 -4.86 -4.17 12.49
CA GLY A 181 -3.59 -4.84 12.28
C GLY A 181 -3.19 -4.94 10.81
N ILE A 182 -1.93 -5.30 10.58
CA ILE A 182 -1.42 -5.55 9.22
C ILE A 182 -1.92 -6.93 8.77
N PRO A 183 -2.67 -7.05 7.67
CA PRO A 183 -3.14 -8.33 7.17
C PRO A 183 -1.99 -9.28 6.83
N VAL A 184 -2.02 -10.46 7.41
CA VAL A 184 -1.06 -11.54 7.15
C VAL A 184 -1.78 -12.80 6.71
N HIS A 185 -1.11 -13.64 5.93
CA HIS A 185 -1.71 -14.88 5.43
C HIS A 185 -2.08 -15.82 6.59
N PRO A 186 -3.28 -16.44 6.59
CA PRO A 186 -3.77 -17.33 7.65
C PRO A 186 -2.81 -18.45 8.06
N LYS A 187 -1.98 -18.95 7.10
CA LYS A 187 -0.93 -19.94 7.38
C LYS A 187 0.03 -19.56 8.51
N PHE A 188 0.18 -18.28 8.81
CA PHE A 188 1.02 -17.82 9.92
C PHE A 188 0.37 -18.06 11.28
N ASN A 189 -0.96 -18.08 11.36
CA ASN A 189 -1.68 -18.42 12.59
C ASN A 189 -1.51 -19.90 12.93
N GLU A 190 -1.51 -20.77 11.91
CA GLU A 190 -1.31 -22.22 12.09
C GLU A 190 0.15 -22.53 12.51
N LYS A 191 1.12 -21.86 11.91
CA LYS A 191 2.53 -22.01 12.27
C LYS A 191 2.88 -21.43 13.65
N LEU A 192 2.18 -20.39 14.09
CA LEU A 192 2.37 -19.82 15.43
C LEU A 192 1.94 -20.81 16.52
N SER A 193 0.86 -21.56 16.34
CA SER A 193 0.48 -22.61 17.29
C SER A 193 1.51 -23.74 17.36
N ALA A 194 2.05 -24.17 16.22
CA ALA A 194 3.11 -25.18 16.17
C ALA A 194 4.45 -24.68 16.75
N LEU A 195 4.81 -23.42 16.45
CA LEU A 195 6.01 -22.78 16.99
C LEU A 195 5.91 -22.54 18.50
N ALA A 196 4.74 -22.10 18.99
CA ALA A 196 4.49 -21.94 20.42
C ALA A 196 4.60 -23.27 21.16
N ALA A 197 4.10 -24.37 20.61
CA ALA A 197 4.27 -25.71 21.15
C ALA A 197 5.74 -26.14 21.17
N HIS A 198 6.50 -25.86 20.11
CA HIS A 198 7.94 -26.15 20.04
C HIS A 198 8.76 -25.34 21.08
N VAL A 199 8.46 -24.05 21.20
CA VAL A 199 9.11 -23.15 22.19
C VAL A 199 8.78 -23.59 23.60
N SER A 200 7.54 -23.95 23.89
CA SER A 200 7.13 -24.49 25.20
C SER A 200 7.92 -25.75 25.52
N THR A 201 7.97 -26.71 24.61
CA THR A 201 8.74 -27.96 24.78
C THR A 201 10.24 -27.70 24.98
N PHE A 202 10.81 -26.72 24.26
CA PHE A 202 12.20 -26.32 24.41
C PHE A 202 12.46 -25.72 25.80
N LEU A 203 11.60 -24.80 26.25
CA LEU A 203 11.71 -24.16 27.57
C LEU A 203 11.55 -25.18 28.71
N ASP A 204 10.66 -26.14 28.58
CA ASP A 204 10.48 -27.22 29.53
C ASP A 204 11.75 -28.10 29.63
N ASN A 205 12.38 -28.37 28.49
CA ASN A 205 13.63 -29.12 28.47
C ASN A 205 14.82 -28.36 29.08
N VAL A 206 14.88 -27.04 28.87
CA VAL A 206 15.93 -26.17 29.44
C VAL A 206 15.77 -26.00 30.95
N SER A 207 14.53 -25.90 31.44
CA SER A 207 14.24 -25.78 32.88
C SER A 207 14.57 -27.06 33.69
N ASN A 208 14.64 -28.21 33.01
CA ASN A 208 14.97 -29.49 33.59
C ASN A 208 16.50 -29.78 33.61
N VAL A 209 17.34 -28.92 33.04
CA VAL A 209 18.78 -29.00 33.16
C VAL A 209 19.17 -28.43 34.52
N ARG A 210 19.40 -29.30 35.51
CA ARG A 210 19.99 -28.91 36.81
C ARG A 210 21.47 -28.57 36.56
N TRP A 211 21.86 -27.35 36.87
CA TRP A 211 23.25 -26.90 36.99
C TRP A 211 23.85 -27.39 38.29
#